data_77855cc40486b193d121def6e06716fd
#
_entry.id   77855cc40486b193d121def6e06716fd
#
_cell.length_a   1.000
_cell.length_b   1.000
_cell.length_c   1.000
_cell.angle_alpha   90.00
_cell.angle_beta   90.00
_cell.angle_gamma   90.00
#
_symmetry.space_group_name_H-M   'P 1'
#
loop_
_entity.id
_entity.type
_entity.pdbx_description
1 polymer ?
#
loop_
_entity_poly.entity_id
_entity_poly.type
_entity_poly.pdbx_seq_one_letter_code
_entity_poly.pdbx_strand_id
1 'polypeptide(L)'
;MLAISEDAATAIRGIVGAEGVPEGAGLRITREESSDAGGNPRIDLRLSVVAGPEEGDQVLEAERVFVDPDAAALLDDKLLDADYVGDELQFSLDIQAEAR
;
A
#
# COMPACT_ATOMS: atom_id res chain seq x y z
N MET A 1 -1.78 12.96 1.08
CA MET A 1 -1.82 11.80 0.16
C MET A 1 -0.62 10.91 0.40
N LEU A 2 -0.83 9.61 0.42
CA LEU A 2 0.25 8.64 0.57
C LEU A 2 1.31 8.84 -0.52
N ALA A 3 2.58 8.91 -0.14
CA ALA A 3 3.69 8.94 -1.08
C ALA A 3 4.23 7.53 -1.28
N ILE A 4 4.75 7.25 -2.47
CA ILE A 4 5.31 5.94 -2.82
C ILE A 4 6.76 6.15 -3.24
N SER A 5 7.69 5.44 -2.60
CA SER A 5 9.10 5.53 -2.97
C SER A 5 9.34 4.87 -4.33
N GLU A 6 10.47 5.18 -4.96
CA GLU A 6 10.84 4.53 -6.22
C GLU A 6 10.97 3.02 -6.07
N ASP A 7 11.54 2.56 -4.97
CA ASP A 7 11.69 1.13 -4.69
C ASP A 7 10.33 0.45 -4.55
N ALA A 8 9.42 1.09 -3.81
CA ALA A 8 8.06 0.57 -3.67
C ALA A 8 7.32 0.58 -5.01
N ALA A 9 7.43 1.67 -5.78
CA ALA A 9 6.79 1.75 -7.09
C ALA A 9 7.30 0.67 -8.04
N THR A 10 8.60 0.41 -8.04
CA THR A 10 9.20 -0.64 -8.85
C THR A 10 8.69 -2.02 -8.43
N ALA A 11 8.63 -2.28 -7.13
CA ALA A 11 8.13 -3.54 -6.60
C ALA A 11 6.66 -3.75 -6.97
N ILE A 12 5.85 -2.72 -6.84
CA ILE A 12 4.43 -2.77 -7.17
C ILE A 12 4.24 -3.05 -8.66
N ARG A 13 4.98 -2.36 -9.53
CA ARG A 13 4.91 -2.60 -10.97
C ARG A 13 5.26 -4.04 -11.32
N GLY A 14 6.24 -4.61 -10.63
CA GLY A 14 6.59 -6.01 -10.81
C GLY A 14 5.47 -6.96 -10.41
N ILE A 15 4.78 -6.66 -9.31
CA ILE A 15 3.67 -7.48 -8.83
C ILE A 15 2.46 -7.38 -9.75
N VAL A 16 2.04 -6.15 -10.09
CA VAL A 16 0.83 -5.96 -10.91
C VAL A 16 1.04 -6.19 -12.39
N GLY A 17 2.30 -6.22 -12.83
CA GLY A 17 2.65 -6.57 -14.20
C GLY A 17 2.92 -8.05 -14.40
N ALA A 18 2.78 -8.87 -13.37
CA ALA A 18 3.03 -10.30 -13.45
C ALA A 18 2.06 -11.00 -14.42
N GLU A 19 2.51 -12.09 -15.01
CA GLU A 19 1.68 -12.87 -15.91
C GLU A 19 0.43 -13.39 -15.20
N GLY A 20 -0.70 -13.27 -15.86
CA GLY A 20 -1.98 -13.68 -15.30
C GLY A 20 -2.71 -12.60 -14.50
N VAL A 21 -2.08 -11.44 -14.28
CA VAL A 21 -2.73 -10.34 -13.59
C VAL A 21 -3.51 -9.50 -14.61
N PRO A 22 -4.81 -9.22 -14.36
CA PRO A 22 -5.63 -8.47 -15.31
C PRO A 22 -5.10 -7.07 -15.58
N GLU A 23 -5.35 -6.58 -16.78
CA GLU A 23 -5.09 -5.19 -17.11
C GLU A 23 -5.99 -4.30 -16.23
N GLY A 24 -5.45 -3.22 -15.71
CA GLY A 24 -6.17 -2.37 -14.77
C GLY A 24 -6.01 -2.77 -13.32
N ALA A 25 -5.38 -3.91 -13.04
CA ALA A 25 -5.11 -4.36 -11.69
C ALA A 25 -4.14 -3.42 -10.97
N GLY A 26 -4.19 -3.44 -9.66
CA GLY A 26 -3.30 -2.66 -8.82
C GLY A 26 -3.20 -3.25 -7.44
N LEU A 27 -2.38 -2.62 -6.61
CA LEU A 27 -2.23 -2.98 -5.22
C LEU A 27 -3.23 -2.19 -4.39
N ARG A 28 -4.10 -2.88 -3.67
CA ARG A 28 -5.08 -2.23 -2.80
C ARG A 28 -4.61 -2.30 -1.36
N ILE A 29 -4.64 -1.14 -0.70
CA ILE A 29 -4.27 -1.02 0.70
C ILE A 29 -5.53 -0.75 1.52
N THR A 30 -5.79 -1.60 2.50
CA THR A 30 -6.93 -1.46 3.38
C THR A 30 -6.47 -1.41 4.83
N ARG A 31 -7.28 -0.79 5.66
CA ARG A 31 -7.08 -0.74 7.11
C ARG A 31 -7.79 -1.94 7.73
N GLU A 32 -7.08 -2.64 8.60
CA GLU A 32 -7.63 -3.77 9.31
C GLU A 32 -7.43 -3.55 10.81
N GLU A 33 -8.48 -3.74 11.58
CA GLU A 33 -8.41 -3.64 13.03
C GLU A 33 -8.32 -5.03 13.65
N SER A 34 -7.43 -5.17 14.63
CA SER A 34 -7.24 -6.41 15.34
C SER A 34 -6.89 -6.12 16.79
N SER A 35 -6.66 -7.17 17.58
CA SER A 35 -6.19 -7.04 18.96
C SER A 35 -4.96 -7.90 19.15
N ASP A 36 -4.04 -7.42 19.97
CA ASP A 36 -2.86 -8.21 20.32
C ASP A 36 -3.22 -9.24 21.40
N ALA A 37 -2.21 -10.02 21.85
CA ALA A 37 -2.42 -11.06 22.88
C ALA A 37 -2.90 -10.51 24.21
N GLY A 38 -2.63 -9.23 24.49
CA GLY A 38 -3.09 -8.57 25.71
C GLY A 38 -4.45 -7.90 25.58
N GLY A 39 -5.09 -8.03 24.42
CA GLY A 39 -6.39 -7.41 24.17
C GLY A 39 -6.30 -5.94 23.77
N ASN A 40 -5.11 -5.42 23.54
CA ASN A 40 -4.93 -4.03 23.10
C ASN A 40 -5.28 -3.88 21.62
N PRO A 41 -5.99 -2.81 21.25
CA PRO A 41 -6.32 -2.62 19.83
C PRO A 41 -5.09 -2.39 18.98
N ARG A 42 -5.09 -2.98 17.79
CA ARG A 42 -4.04 -2.80 16.79
C ARG A 42 -4.67 -2.40 15.48
N ILE A 43 -3.94 -1.58 14.73
CA ILE A 43 -4.32 -1.22 13.38
C ILE A 43 -3.24 -1.73 12.45
N ASP A 44 -3.62 -2.60 11.54
CA ASP A 44 -2.73 -3.15 10.54
C ASP A 44 -3.18 -2.71 9.15
N LEU A 45 -2.26 -2.74 8.21
CA LEU A 45 -2.58 -2.48 6.82
C LEU A 45 -2.48 -3.78 6.05
N ARG A 46 -3.44 -4.00 5.20
CA ARG A 46 -3.47 -5.16 4.34
C ARG A 46 -3.24 -4.73 2.90
N LEU A 47 -2.29 -5.39 2.25
CA LEU A 47 -1.96 -5.13 0.85
C LEU A 47 -2.33 -6.36 0.03
N SER A 48 -3.11 -6.14 -1.02
CA SER A 48 -3.52 -7.23 -1.89
C SER A 48 -3.59 -6.77 -3.34
N VAL A 49 -3.37 -7.69 -4.27
CA VAL A 49 -3.53 -7.40 -5.70
C VAL A 49 -4.99 -7.60 -6.06
N VAL A 50 -5.59 -6.58 -6.66
CA VAL A 50 -7.01 -6.59 -7.04
C VAL A 50 -7.15 -6.20 -8.51
N ALA A 51 -8.29 -6.53 -9.10
CA ALA A 51 -8.53 -6.26 -10.51
C ALA A 51 -8.74 -4.77 -10.82
N GLY A 52 -9.14 -3.98 -9.83
CA GLY A 52 -9.36 -2.55 -9.98
C GLY A 52 -9.76 -1.92 -8.66
N PRO A 53 -9.89 -0.59 -8.61
CA PRO A 53 -10.28 0.09 -7.38
C PRO A 53 -11.75 -0.14 -7.06
N GLU A 54 -12.09 -0.01 -5.79
CA GLU A 54 -13.48 0.00 -5.35
C GLU A 54 -13.96 1.44 -5.22
N GLU A 55 -15.26 1.60 -5.16
CA GLU A 55 -15.87 2.92 -5.02
C GLU A 55 -15.34 3.59 -3.75
N GLY A 56 -14.95 4.85 -3.89
CA GLY A 56 -14.40 5.63 -2.78
C GLY A 56 -12.90 5.49 -2.57
N ASP A 57 -12.25 4.54 -3.24
CA ASP A 57 -10.80 4.40 -3.12
C ASP A 57 -10.07 5.62 -3.66
N GLN A 58 -9.00 6.00 -2.97
CA GLN A 58 -8.03 6.95 -3.50
C GLN A 58 -7.15 6.21 -4.50
N VAL A 59 -7.08 6.71 -5.73
CA VAL A 59 -6.33 6.05 -6.80
C VAL A 59 -5.04 6.80 -7.08
N LEU A 60 -3.92 6.10 -6.91
CA LEU A 60 -2.60 6.60 -7.28
C LEU A 60 -2.26 5.96 -8.63
N GLU A 61 -2.68 6.61 -9.72
CA GLU A 61 -2.65 6.02 -11.06
C GLU A 61 -1.25 5.64 -11.53
N ALA A 62 -0.28 6.50 -11.31
CA ALA A 62 1.08 6.28 -11.78
C ALA A 62 1.70 5.01 -11.15
N GLU A 63 1.38 4.76 -9.90
CA GLU A 63 1.92 3.63 -9.15
C GLU A 63 0.98 2.42 -9.16
N ARG A 64 -0.25 2.59 -9.64
CA ARG A 64 -1.30 1.56 -9.64
C ARG A 64 -1.60 1.08 -8.23
N VAL A 65 -1.80 2.04 -7.32
CA VAL A 65 -2.13 1.77 -5.93
C VAL A 65 -3.52 2.33 -5.63
N PHE A 66 -4.35 1.54 -4.97
CA PHE A 66 -5.69 1.92 -4.57
C PHE A 66 -5.76 1.91 -3.05
N VAL A 67 -6.19 3.00 -2.45
CA VAL A 67 -6.20 3.15 -1.00
C VAL A 67 -7.63 3.33 -0.52
N ASP A 68 -8.08 2.42 0.34
CA ASP A 68 -9.38 2.49 0.99
C ASP A 68 -9.53 3.84 1.71
N PRO A 69 -10.73 4.46 1.75
CA PRO A 69 -10.91 5.75 2.41
C PRO A 69 -10.41 5.81 3.86
N ASP A 70 -10.64 4.76 4.63
CA ASP A 70 -10.17 4.73 6.02
C ASP A 70 -8.65 4.63 6.10
N ALA A 71 -8.06 3.84 5.21
CA ALA A 71 -6.60 3.74 5.11
C ALA A 71 -6.00 5.04 4.57
N ALA A 72 -6.68 5.70 3.62
CA ALA A 72 -6.20 6.95 3.05
C ALA A 72 -6.06 8.03 4.12
N ALA A 73 -7.02 8.13 5.04
CA ALA A 73 -6.95 9.09 6.14
C ALA A 73 -5.75 8.81 7.06
N LEU A 74 -5.49 7.53 7.32
CA LEU A 74 -4.37 7.11 8.16
C LEU A 74 -3.02 7.33 7.48
N LEU A 75 -2.96 7.20 6.17
CA LEU A 75 -1.72 7.20 5.40
C LEU A 75 -1.40 8.56 4.74
N ASP A 76 -2.18 9.57 5.00
CA ASP A 76 -2.05 10.87 4.32
C ASP A 76 -0.65 11.49 4.46
N ASP A 77 0.01 11.27 5.59
CA ASP A 77 1.35 11.79 5.86
C ASP A 77 2.44 10.72 5.81
N LYS A 78 2.16 9.58 5.21
CA LYS A 78 3.09 8.45 5.18
C LYS A 78 3.74 8.25 3.83
N LEU A 79 4.91 7.61 3.85
CA LEU A 79 5.64 7.17 2.68
C LEU A 79 5.68 5.64 2.69
N LEU A 80 5.20 5.03 1.63
CA LEU A 80 5.32 3.59 1.46
C LEU A 80 6.64 3.29 0.77
N ASP A 81 7.45 2.47 1.42
CA ASP A 81 8.73 2.03 0.89
C ASP A 81 8.74 0.52 0.78
N ALA A 82 9.70 -0.02 0.07
CA ALA A 82 9.84 -1.46 -0.10
C ALA A 82 11.32 -1.83 -0.08
N ASP A 83 11.60 -3.01 0.44
CA ASP A 83 12.96 -3.51 0.51
C ASP A 83 12.94 -5.03 0.39
N TYR A 84 14.07 -5.59 0.00
CA TYR A 84 14.24 -7.04 -0.05
C TYR A 84 15.12 -7.49 1.11
N VAL A 85 14.63 -8.48 1.85
CA VAL A 85 15.41 -9.14 2.88
C VAL A 85 15.60 -10.58 2.41
N GLY A 86 16.77 -10.86 1.87
CA GLY A 86 16.99 -12.10 1.14
C GLY A 86 16.15 -12.10 -0.14
N ASP A 87 15.28 -13.08 -0.30
CA ASP A 87 14.37 -13.18 -1.45
C ASP A 87 12.96 -12.64 -1.14
N GLU A 88 12.75 -12.12 0.06
CA GLU A 88 11.45 -11.68 0.50
C GLU A 88 11.28 -10.17 0.37
N LEU A 89 10.19 -9.77 -0.27
CA LEU A 89 9.85 -8.36 -0.41
C LEU A 89 9.06 -7.91 0.83
N GLN A 90 9.53 -6.83 1.44
CA GLN A 90 8.85 -6.23 2.60
C GLN A 90 8.51 -4.78 2.32
N PHE A 91 7.28 -4.41 2.64
CA PHE A 91 6.84 -3.03 2.58
C PHE A 91 6.92 -2.40 3.97
N SER A 92 7.26 -1.13 4.02
CA SER A 92 7.32 -0.37 5.27
C SER A 92 6.70 1.00 5.09
N LEU A 93 6.31 1.61 6.19
CA LEU A 93 5.74 2.96 6.20
C LEU A 93 6.61 3.88 7.04
N ASP A 94 6.95 5.02 6.45
CA ASP A 94 7.66 6.09 7.14
C ASP A 94 6.83 7.37 7.07
N ILE A 95 7.21 8.35 7.87
CA ILE A 95 6.59 9.67 7.80
C ILE A 95 7.20 10.39 6.61
N GLN A 96 6.38 11.08 5.83
CA GLN A 96 6.87 11.87 4.71
C GLN A 96 7.78 12.98 5.21
N ALA A 97 8.91 13.17 4.53
CA ALA A 97 9.79 14.29 4.81
C ALA A 97 9.08 15.57 4.36
N GLU A 98 9.03 16.56 5.24
CA GLU A 98 8.45 17.83 4.90
C GLU A 98 9.44 18.67 4.11
N ALA A 99 8.95 19.26 3.03
CA ALA A 99 9.74 20.24 2.28
C ALA A 99 9.76 21.55 3.09
N ARG A 100 10.94 22.08 3.28
CA ARG A 100 11.12 23.33 4.04
C ARG A 100 11.76 24.37 3.17
#